data_5213a3b879d77636e7e23eb98dfbc4a6
#
_entry.id   5213a3b879d77636e7e23eb98dfbc4a6
#
_cell.length_a   1.000
_cell.length_b   1.000
_cell.length_c   1.000
_cell.angle_alpha   90.00
_cell.angle_beta   90.00
_cell.angle_gamma   90.00
#
_symmetry.space_group_name_H-M   'P 1'
#
loop_
_entity.id
_entity.type
_entity.pdbx_description
1 polymer ?
#
loop_
_entity_poly.entity_id
_entity_poly.type
_entity_poly.pdbx_seq_one_letter_code
_entity_poly.pdbx_strand_id
1 'polypeptide(L)'
;MEGDRKKLIAELGHFTLILALVMATFQTIFPLVGAQKSNNVLMEMGKPAAIAQFFTIFFAFCALTNAYVTSDFSVVNVAENSHSLKPLLYKISGVWGNHEGSMILWVLILALFGLTVAVFGKNLPPTLRARVLGIQGLLGLAFLAFIIITSNPFLRLDPAPLNGRDLNPLLQDPGLAFHPPMLYLGYVGFSITFSFAVAALIEGNVGPAWARWVRPWALLAWTSLTAGITLGSWWAYYELGWGGWWYWDPVENASFMPWLVGTAFLHSAIVVEKRDALKSWTILLAILAFTLSLMGTFLVRSGVLTSVHAFAVDPERGLFILAILAFFVGGALLLFAIRAPKMALGGLFQPISREGGLVMNNLLLSVATATVFLGTLYPLFLDATTGQKVSVGPPFFNATFVPIMIPLLLLMAIGPMLSWKQGDLGAAMSRLWFAVICSGSLGILFWLLNSDKPFTPIIGFAIAGWLGGGAIKELADRISLFKIPI
;
A
#
# COMPACT_ATOMS: atom_id res chain seq x y z
N MET A 1 -43.60 -5.19 4.45
CA MET A 1 -42.63 -5.99 5.20
C MET A 1 -41.26 -6.10 4.52
N GLU A 2 -41.11 -6.54 3.25
CA GLU A 2 -39.80 -6.66 2.60
C GLU A 2 -39.16 -5.29 2.33
N GLY A 3 -39.89 -4.31 1.86
CA GLY A 3 -39.43 -2.93 1.64
C GLY A 3 -38.97 -2.24 2.93
N ASP A 4 -39.72 -2.45 4.03
CA ASP A 4 -39.35 -1.87 5.33
C ASP A 4 -38.09 -2.51 5.91
N ARG A 5 -37.89 -3.81 5.66
CA ARG A 5 -36.68 -4.54 6.07
C ARG A 5 -35.45 -4.06 5.34
N LYS A 6 -35.53 -3.81 4.03
CA LYS A 6 -34.45 -3.23 3.22
C LYS A 6 -34.09 -1.84 3.72
N LYS A 7 -35.08 -0.99 3.96
CA LYS A 7 -34.88 0.36 4.52
C LYS A 7 -34.13 0.28 5.86
N LEU A 8 -34.57 -0.59 6.77
CA LEU A 8 -33.94 -0.73 8.09
C LEU A 8 -32.44 -1.14 8.03
N ILE A 9 -32.06 -2.04 7.11
CA ILE A 9 -30.67 -2.50 7.01
C ILE A 9 -29.73 -1.36 6.58
N ALA A 10 -30.13 -0.53 5.63
CA ALA A 10 -29.31 0.60 5.20
C ALA A 10 -29.21 1.69 6.29
N GLU A 11 -30.28 1.95 7.04
CA GLU A 11 -30.25 2.87 8.20
C GLU A 11 -29.33 2.35 9.32
N LEU A 12 -29.36 1.03 9.59
CA LEU A 12 -28.42 0.39 10.52
C LEU A 12 -26.98 0.50 10.02
N GLY A 13 -26.75 0.36 8.70
CA GLY A 13 -25.44 0.59 8.09
C GLY A 13 -24.91 1.99 8.32
N HIS A 14 -25.75 3.00 8.09
CA HIS A 14 -25.40 4.40 8.36
C HIS A 14 -25.15 4.66 9.86
N PHE A 15 -26.02 4.15 10.71
CA PHE A 15 -25.83 4.25 12.16
C PHE A 15 -24.53 3.62 12.64
N THR A 16 -24.20 2.43 12.16
CA THR A 16 -22.94 1.75 12.54
C THR A 16 -21.70 2.49 12.01
N LEU A 17 -21.80 3.19 10.88
CA LEU A 17 -20.74 4.05 10.37
C LEU A 17 -20.50 5.28 11.28
N ILE A 18 -21.58 5.90 11.78
CA ILE A 18 -21.50 6.99 12.78
C ILE A 18 -20.93 6.46 14.10
N LEU A 19 -21.37 5.29 14.54
CA LEU A 19 -20.83 4.66 15.74
C LEU A 19 -19.33 4.35 15.61
N ALA A 20 -18.87 3.96 14.39
CA ALA A 20 -17.46 3.75 14.10
C ALA A 20 -16.63 5.04 14.29
N LEU A 21 -17.17 6.20 13.92
CA LEU A 21 -16.54 7.51 14.16
C LEU A 21 -16.37 7.78 15.66
N VAL A 22 -17.39 7.44 16.47
CA VAL A 22 -17.31 7.55 17.94
C VAL A 22 -16.23 6.61 18.51
N MET A 23 -16.19 5.37 18.03
CA MET A 23 -15.17 4.39 18.46
C MET A 23 -13.77 4.82 18.06
N ALA A 24 -13.59 5.38 16.86
CA ALA A 24 -12.32 5.95 16.40
C ALA A 24 -11.87 7.11 17.31
N THR A 25 -12.79 7.94 17.77
CA THR A 25 -12.52 9.03 18.73
C THR A 25 -12.00 8.46 20.06
N PHE A 26 -12.66 7.44 20.61
CA PHE A 26 -12.22 6.78 21.82
C PHE A 26 -10.86 6.09 21.64
N GLN A 27 -10.66 5.39 20.51
CA GLN A 27 -9.39 4.75 20.18
C GLN A 27 -8.25 5.77 20.03
N THR A 28 -8.55 7.01 19.65
CA THR A 28 -7.56 8.08 19.55
C THR A 28 -7.22 8.65 20.92
N ILE A 29 -8.21 9.14 21.64
CA ILE A 29 -8.01 9.96 22.82
C ILE A 29 -7.46 9.16 24.01
N PHE A 30 -8.13 8.05 24.36
CA PHE A 30 -7.79 7.34 25.59
C PHE A 30 -6.37 6.76 25.59
N PRO A 31 -5.92 6.00 24.56
CA PRO A 31 -4.59 5.42 24.61
C PRO A 31 -3.48 6.46 24.46
N LEU A 32 -3.68 7.56 23.68
CA LEU A 32 -2.69 8.62 23.57
C LEU A 32 -2.53 9.38 24.88
N VAL A 33 -3.63 9.77 25.52
CA VAL A 33 -3.61 10.41 26.83
C VAL A 33 -3.04 9.46 27.91
N GLY A 34 -3.43 8.18 27.86
CA GLY A 34 -2.92 7.14 28.74
C GLY A 34 -1.40 6.98 28.63
N ALA A 35 -0.87 6.91 27.42
CA ALA A 35 0.57 6.81 27.18
C ALA A 35 1.33 8.07 27.62
N GLN A 36 0.73 9.26 27.46
CA GLN A 36 1.33 10.52 27.91
C GLN A 36 1.37 10.65 29.43
N LYS A 37 0.32 10.17 30.12
CA LYS A 37 0.18 10.24 31.58
C LYS A 37 0.66 8.97 32.29
N SER A 38 1.21 8.00 31.59
CA SER A 38 1.60 6.68 32.11
C SER A 38 0.45 5.97 32.87
N ASN A 39 -0.78 6.16 32.37
CA ASN A 39 -1.98 5.57 32.95
C ASN A 39 -2.36 4.26 32.20
N ASN A 40 -2.13 3.13 32.86
CA ASN A 40 -2.36 1.81 32.28
C ASN A 40 -3.83 1.57 31.92
N VAL A 41 -4.78 2.06 32.69
CA VAL A 41 -6.23 1.87 32.41
C VAL A 41 -6.60 2.54 31.10
N LEU A 42 -6.19 3.79 30.90
CA LEU A 42 -6.46 4.52 29.65
C LEU A 42 -5.73 3.89 28.45
N MET A 43 -4.50 3.40 28.63
CA MET A 43 -3.78 2.71 27.56
C MET A 43 -4.50 1.43 27.11
N GLU A 44 -5.01 0.64 28.06
CA GLU A 44 -5.72 -0.62 27.73
C GLU A 44 -7.09 -0.37 27.06
N MET A 45 -7.70 0.79 27.20
CA MET A 45 -8.94 1.15 26.48
C MET A 45 -8.75 1.21 24.96
N GLY A 46 -7.52 1.38 24.46
CA GLY A 46 -7.23 1.34 23.03
C GLY A 46 -7.58 0.01 22.36
N LYS A 47 -7.43 -1.10 23.08
CA LYS A 47 -7.72 -2.45 22.54
C LYS A 47 -9.22 -2.66 22.28
N PRO A 48 -10.15 -2.53 23.26
CA PRO A 48 -11.58 -2.69 23.01
C PRO A 48 -12.11 -1.66 22.03
N ALA A 49 -11.59 -0.42 22.01
CA ALA A 49 -12.00 0.60 21.07
C ALA A 49 -11.64 0.23 19.61
N ALA A 50 -10.43 -0.30 19.36
CA ALA A 50 -10.01 -0.78 18.03
C ALA A 50 -10.85 -1.97 17.57
N ILE A 51 -11.18 -2.90 18.47
CA ILE A 51 -12.07 -4.04 18.17
C ILE A 51 -13.47 -3.51 17.80
N ALA A 52 -14.02 -2.60 18.59
CA ALA A 52 -15.35 -2.03 18.34
C ALA A 52 -15.38 -1.22 17.03
N GLN A 53 -14.35 -0.41 16.74
CA GLN A 53 -14.24 0.31 15.47
C GLN A 53 -14.27 -0.64 14.29
N PHE A 54 -13.48 -1.70 14.32
CA PHE A 54 -13.47 -2.68 13.23
C PHE A 54 -14.86 -3.31 13.01
N PHE A 55 -15.50 -3.81 14.05
CA PHE A 55 -16.81 -4.47 13.90
C PHE A 55 -17.90 -3.51 13.47
N THR A 56 -17.91 -2.27 13.92
CA THR A 56 -18.90 -1.28 13.47
C THR A 56 -18.73 -0.94 12.00
N ILE A 57 -17.50 -0.79 11.49
CA ILE A 57 -17.24 -0.59 10.06
C ILE A 57 -17.57 -1.86 9.26
N PHE A 58 -17.24 -3.04 9.79
CA PHE A 58 -17.55 -4.31 9.15
C PHE A 58 -19.06 -4.49 8.98
N PHE A 59 -19.87 -4.15 10.00
CA PHE A 59 -21.34 -4.18 9.88
C PHE A 59 -21.86 -3.16 8.86
N ALA A 60 -21.31 -1.95 8.80
CA ALA A 60 -21.63 -0.98 7.75
C ALA A 60 -21.30 -1.52 6.36
N PHE A 61 -20.14 -2.13 6.18
CA PHE A 61 -19.76 -2.76 4.91
C PHE A 61 -20.70 -3.92 4.53
N CYS A 62 -21.08 -4.77 5.48
CA CYS A 62 -22.05 -5.84 5.26
C CYS A 62 -23.45 -5.30 4.91
N ALA A 63 -23.88 -4.21 5.55
CA ALA A 63 -25.17 -3.57 5.24
C ALA A 63 -25.19 -3.02 3.80
N LEU A 64 -24.11 -2.36 3.35
CA LEU A 64 -24.00 -1.88 1.98
C LEU A 64 -23.96 -3.06 1.00
N THR A 65 -23.18 -4.11 1.29
CA THR A 65 -23.11 -5.33 0.47
C THR A 65 -24.51 -5.98 0.36
N ASN A 66 -25.26 -6.03 1.45
CA ASN A 66 -26.64 -6.53 1.44
C ASN A 66 -27.54 -5.69 0.52
N ALA A 67 -27.43 -4.35 0.55
CA ALA A 67 -28.19 -3.47 -0.33
C ALA A 67 -27.88 -3.75 -1.82
N TYR A 68 -26.63 -4.01 -2.18
CA TYR A 68 -26.24 -4.43 -3.54
C TYR A 68 -26.82 -5.79 -3.93
N VAL A 69 -26.67 -6.80 -3.07
CA VAL A 69 -27.16 -8.16 -3.33
C VAL A 69 -28.66 -8.20 -3.50
N THR A 70 -29.40 -7.46 -2.66
CA THR A 70 -30.87 -7.39 -2.70
C THR A 70 -31.40 -6.36 -3.70
N SER A 71 -30.52 -5.65 -4.42
CA SER A 71 -30.87 -4.58 -5.37
C SER A 71 -31.78 -3.52 -4.75
N ASP A 72 -31.37 -2.96 -3.61
CA ASP A 72 -32.06 -1.87 -2.93
C ASP A 72 -31.74 -0.53 -3.60
N PHE A 73 -32.47 -0.22 -4.67
CA PHE A 73 -32.31 1.02 -5.43
C PHE A 73 -32.76 2.28 -4.72
N SER A 74 -33.29 2.17 -3.49
CA SER A 74 -33.52 3.35 -2.66
C SER A 74 -32.22 3.93 -2.08
N VAL A 75 -31.11 3.19 -2.16
CA VAL A 75 -29.76 3.67 -1.84
C VAL A 75 -29.11 4.23 -3.09
N VAL A 76 -28.70 5.52 -3.08
CA VAL A 76 -28.08 6.21 -4.23
C VAL A 76 -26.93 5.39 -4.82
N ASN A 77 -26.03 4.96 -3.96
CA ASN A 77 -24.82 4.21 -4.36
C ASN A 77 -25.18 2.92 -5.12
N VAL A 78 -26.23 2.21 -4.72
CA VAL A 78 -26.72 1.00 -5.40
C VAL A 78 -27.41 1.33 -6.72
N ALA A 79 -28.24 2.38 -6.73
CA ALA A 79 -28.98 2.80 -7.93
C ALA A 79 -28.03 3.26 -9.06
N GLU A 80 -26.93 3.88 -8.71
CA GLU A 80 -25.97 4.39 -9.69
C GLU A 80 -24.97 3.34 -10.19
N ASN A 81 -24.72 2.27 -9.42
CA ASN A 81 -23.63 1.33 -9.69
C ASN A 81 -24.06 -0.15 -9.75
N SER A 82 -25.37 -0.45 -9.78
CA SER A 82 -25.86 -1.82 -9.82
C SER A 82 -27.10 -1.95 -10.69
N HIS A 83 -27.45 -3.19 -11.04
CA HIS A 83 -28.65 -3.54 -11.81
C HIS A 83 -29.24 -4.85 -11.29
N SER A 84 -30.57 -5.03 -11.42
CA SER A 84 -31.26 -6.24 -10.93
C SER A 84 -30.75 -7.52 -11.57
N LEU A 85 -30.40 -7.49 -12.88
CA LEU A 85 -29.92 -8.63 -13.65
C LEU A 85 -28.39 -8.87 -13.52
N LYS A 86 -27.67 -8.00 -12.80
CA LYS A 86 -26.21 -8.17 -12.62
C LYS A 86 -25.87 -9.48 -11.90
N PRO A 87 -24.87 -10.26 -12.34
CA PRO A 87 -24.42 -11.47 -11.66
C PRO A 87 -23.99 -11.19 -10.22
N LEU A 88 -24.24 -12.16 -9.31
CA LEU A 88 -24.00 -11.99 -7.87
C LEU A 88 -22.56 -11.56 -7.55
N LEU A 89 -21.57 -12.14 -8.22
CA LEU A 89 -20.15 -11.76 -8.04
C LEU A 89 -19.96 -10.25 -8.25
N TYR A 90 -20.54 -9.71 -9.32
CA TYR A 90 -20.39 -8.30 -9.67
C TYR A 90 -21.33 -7.38 -8.87
N LYS A 91 -22.41 -7.90 -8.28
CA LYS A 91 -23.14 -7.16 -7.25
C LYS A 91 -22.27 -6.96 -6.02
N ILE A 92 -21.57 -8.00 -5.56
CA ILE A 92 -20.68 -7.92 -4.40
C ILE A 92 -19.47 -7.03 -4.71
N SER A 93 -18.76 -7.26 -5.82
CA SER A 93 -17.60 -6.46 -6.19
C SER A 93 -17.97 -5.02 -6.56
N GLY A 94 -19.17 -4.77 -7.01
CA GLY A 94 -19.70 -3.44 -7.26
C GLY A 94 -19.68 -2.52 -6.04
N VAL A 95 -19.66 -3.09 -4.83
CA VAL A 95 -19.50 -2.31 -3.59
C VAL A 95 -18.22 -1.49 -3.62
N TRP A 96 -17.10 -2.06 -4.07
CA TRP A 96 -15.81 -1.34 -4.18
C TRP A 96 -15.50 -0.84 -5.60
N GLY A 97 -16.36 -1.08 -6.56
CA GLY A 97 -16.24 -0.56 -7.93
C GLY A 97 -16.62 0.91 -8.09
N ASN A 98 -16.94 1.62 -7.01
CA ASN A 98 -17.31 3.03 -7.00
C ASN A 98 -16.60 3.79 -5.87
N HIS A 99 -16.77 5.11 -5.85
CA HIS A 99 -16.04 5.97 -4.90
C HIS A 99 -16.42 5.69 -3.45
N GLU A 100 -17.71 5.79 -3.10
CA GLU A 100 -18.19 5.75 -1.71
C GLU A 100 -17.98 4.37 -1.09
N GLY A 101 -18.32 3.32 -1.83
CA GLY A 101 -18.20 1.95 -1.35
C GLY A 101 -16.72 1.50 -1.23
N SER A 102 -15.84 1.95 -2.14
CA SER A 102 -14.42 1.70 -2.01
C SER A 102 -13.80 2.41 -0.81
N MET A 103 -14.34 3.57 -0.39
CA MET A 103 -13.88 4.27 0.82
C MET A 103 -14.30 3.55 2.11
N ILE A 104 -15.47 2.87 2.15
CA ILE A 104 -15.79 1.98 3.27
C ILE A 104 -14.80 0.81 3.34
N LEU A 105 -14.46 0.19 2.21
CA LEU A 105 -13.43 -0.86 2.17
C LEU A 105 -12.08 -0.33 2.66
N TRP A 106 -11.71 0.89 2.29
CA TRP A 106 -10.49 1.56 2.72
C TRP A 106 -10.42 1.69 4.26
N VAL A 107 -11.47 2.23 4.90
CA VAL A 107 -11.50 2.37 6.37
C VAL A 107 -11.66 1.03 7.09
N LEU A 108 -12.31 0.04 6.47
CA LEU A 108 -12.41 -1.32 7.01
C LEU A 108 -11.01 -1.96 7.11
N ILE A 109 -10.20 -1.82 6.07
CA ILE A 109 -8.83 -2.34 6.07
C ILE A 109 -7.96 -1.57 7.07
N LEU A 110 -8.10 -0.25 7.17
CA LEU A 110 -7.43 0.54 8.19
C LEU A 110 -7.74 0.03 9.60
N ALA A 111 -9.03 -0.19 9.89
CA ALA A 111 -9.47 -0.72 11.17
C ALA A 111 -9.04 -2.18 11.39
N LEU A 112 -8.96 -2.99 10.33
CA LEU A 112 -8.41 -4.35 10.38
C LEU A 112 -6.96 -4.36 10.88
N PHE A 113 -6.10 -3.46 10.39
CA PHE A 113 -4.74 -3.33 10.90
C PHE A 113 -4.72 -2.87 12.36
N GLY A 114 -5.61 -1.97 12.77
CA GLY A 114 -5.80 -1.60 14.18
C GLY A 114 -6.21 -2.80 15.04
N LEU A 115 -7.20 -3.56 14.59
CA LEU A 115 -7.63 -4.82 15.23
C LEU A 115 -6.49 -5.81 15.38
N THR A 116 -5.70 -6.02 14.32
CA THR A 116 -4.60 -7.01 14.36
C THR A 116 -3.52 -6.60 15.37
N VAL A 117 -3.18 -5.31 15.49
CA VAL A 117 -2.29 -4.82 16.55
C VAL A 117 -2.92 -4.98 17.94
N ALA A 118 -4.21 -4.71 18.10
CA ALA A 118 -4.91 -4.89 19.35
C ALA A 118 -4.90 -6.34 19.85
N VAL A 119 -5.01 -7.30 18.93
CA VAL A 119 -5.09 -8.74 19.24
C VAL A 119 -3.71 -9.38 19.33
N PHE A 120 -2.84 -9.15 18.34
CA PHE A 120 -1.55 -9.82 18.19
C PHE A 120 -0.36 -9.01 18.73
N GLY A 121 -0.54 -7.73 19.06
CA GLY A 121 0.52 -6.85 19.56
C GLY A 121 0.85 -7.03 21.05
N LYS A 122 0.65 -8.21 21.65
CA LYS A 122 0.91 -8.45 23.08
C LYS A 122 2.38 -8.32 23.48
N ASN A 123 3.29 -8.54 22.53
CA ASN A 123 4.74 -8.42 22.71
C ASN A 123 5.27 -7.00 22.63
N LEU A 124 4.42 -6.02 22.30
CA LEU A 124 4.78 -4.61 22.24
C LEU A 124 4.80 -3.98 23.62
N PRO A 125 5.72 -3.03 23.90
CA PRO A 125 5.64 -2.21 25.10
C PRO A 125 4.27 -1.52 25.20
N PRO A 126 3.66 -1.45 26.39
CA PRO A 126 2.30 -0.90 26.55
C PRO A 126 2.14 0.52 26.00
N THR A 127 3.13 1.40 26.21
CA THR A 127 3.13 2.77 25.71
C THR A 127 3.20 2.82 24.19
N LEU A 128 4.06 2.01 23.57
CA LEU A 128 4.19 1.92 22.11
C LEU A 128 2.89 1.40 21.50
N ARG A 129 2.33 0.31 22.03
CA ARG A 129 1.05 -0.26 21.56
C ARG A 129 -0.08 0.76 21.65
N ALA A 130 -0.18 1.47 22.78
CA ALA A 130 -1.18 2.50 23.00
C ALA A 130 -1.06 3.64 21.97
N ARG A 131 0.16 4.13 21.70
CA ARG A 131 0.39 5.17 20.69
C ARG A 131 0.08 4.70 19.29
N VAL A 132 0.51 3.50 18.92
CA VAL A 132 0.20 2.92 17.59
C VAL A 132 -1.31 2.81 17.38
N LEU A 133 -2.05 2.27 18.36
CA LEU A 133 -3.52 2.18 18.28
C LEU A 133 -4.18 3.56 18.23
N GLY A 134 -3.68 4.52 19.00
CA GLY A 134 -4.21 5.88 19.01
C GLY A 134 -3.99 6.62 17.69
N ILE A 135 -2.83 6.44 17.04
CA ILE A 135 -2.54 7.03 15.72
C ILE A 135 -3.40 6.36 14.63
N GLN A 136 -3.58 5.02 14.69
CA GLN A 136 -4.52 4.33 13.80
C GLN A 136 -5.96 4.82 14.00
N GLY A 137 -6.37 5.05 15.25
CA GLY A 137 -7.66 5.65 15.58
C GLY A 137 -7.82 7.05 14.96
N LEU A 138 -6.78 7.88 15.04
CA LEU A 138 -6.78 9.24 14.49
C LEU A 138 -6.90 9.24 12.96
N LEU A 139 -6.21 8.32 12.27
CA LEU A 139 -6.38 8.10 10.84
C LEU A 139 -7.82 7.66 10.54
N GLY A 140 -8.35 6.70 11.31
CA GLY A 140 -9.73 6.22 11.18
C GLY A 140 -10.76 7.34 11.39
N LEU A 141 -10.56 8.18 12.39
CA LEU A 141 -11.40 9.35 12.67
C LEU A 141 -11.46 10.31 11.47
N ALA A 142 -10.29 10.64 10.89
CA ALA A 142 -10.21 11.56 9.74
C ALA A 142 -10.92 11.01 8.50
N PHE A 143 -10.70 9.73 8.16
CA PHE A 143 -11.33 9.12 6.99
C PHE A 143 -12.81 8.77 7.20
N LEU A 144 -13.24 8.42 8.40
CA LEU A 144 -14.66 8.26 8.70
C LEU A 144 -15.41 9.59 8.63
N ALA A 145 -14.81 10.68 9.12
CA ALA A 145 -15.36 12.03 8.95
C ALA A 145 -15.45 12.39 7.45
N PHE A 146 -14.41 12.12 6.66
CA PHE A 146 -14.44 12.29 5.22
C PHE A 146 -15.61 11.54 4.57
N ILE A 147 -15.78 10.24 4.89
CA ILE A 147 -16.86 9.43 4.32
C ILE A 147 -18.24 10.00 4.69
N ILE A 148 -18.46 10.32 5.96
CA ILE A 148 -19.77 10.78 6.43
C ILE A 148 -20.13 12.15 5.84
N ILE A 149 -19.16 13.05 5.70
CA ILE A 149 -19.40 14.43 5.26
C ILE A 149 -19.49 14.53 3.73
N THR A 150 -18.60 13.85 2.98
CA THR A 150 -18.46 14.06 1.53
C THR A 150 -18.82 12.85 0.67
N SER A 151 -18.85 11.66 1.24
CA SER A 151 -18.88 10.40 0.46
C SER A 151 -19.75 9.34 1.13
N ASN A 152 -20.93 9.75 1.67
CA ASN A 152 -21.82 8.87 2.41
C ASN A 152 -22.48 7.83 1.48
N PRO A 153 -22.18 6.52 1.61
CA PRO A 153 -22.70 5.48 0.73
C PRO A 153 -24.16 5.09 1.04
N PHE A 154 -24.74 5.61 2.12
CA PHE A 154 -26.10 5.30 2.56
C PHE A 154 -27.11 6.42 2.25
N LEU A 155 -26.75 7.37 1.36
CA LEU A 155 -27.69 8.39 0.89
C LEU A 155 -28.90 7.74 0.21
N ARG A 156 -30.09 8.33 0.42
CA ARG A 156 -31.36 7.79 -0.05
C ARG A 156 -31.90 8.54 -1.26
N LEU A 157 -32.61 7.79 -2.12
CA LEU A 157 -33.48 8.31 -3.18
C LEU A 157 -34.95 8.09 -2.80
N ASP A 158 -35.73 9.14 -2.91
CA ASP A 158 -37.17 9.09 -2.78
C ASP A 158 -37.81 9.97 -3.88
N PRO A 159 -38.56 9.41 -4.83
CA PRO A 159 -38.86 7.98 -5.01
C PRO A 159 -37.67 7.16 -5.49
N ALA A 160 -37.59 5.90 -5.06
CA ALA A 160 -36.60 4.95 -5.54
C ALA A 160 -36.86 4.59 -7.01
N PRO A 161 -35.85 4.52 -7.89
CA PRO A 161 -36.01 4.07 -9.26
C PRO A 161 -36.37 2.57 -9.32
N LEU A 162 -37.05 2.16 -10.40
CA LEU A 162 -37.42 0.76 -10.63
C LEU A 162 -36.22 -0.16 -10.83
N ASN A 163 -35.12 0.37 -11.38
CA ASN A 163 -33.88 -0.35 -11.58
C ASN A 163 -32.69 0.63 -11.51
N GLY A 164 -31.49 0.10 -11.34
CA GLY A 164 -30.26 0.89 -11.32
C GLY A 164 -29.62 1.06 -12.69
N ARG A 165 -28.61 1.95 -12.76
CA ARG A 165 -27.90 2.34 -14.00
C ARG A 165 -26.88 1.30 -14.46
N ASP A 166 -26.58 0.32 -13.59
CA ASP A 166 -25.53 -0.70 -13.76
C ASP A 166 -24.10 -0.19 -13.53
N LEU A 167 -23.19 -1.13 -13.43
CA LEU A 167 -21.74 -0.89 -13.35
C LEU A 167 -21.17 -0.89 -14.77
N ASN A 168 -20.14 -0.08 -15.01
CA ASN A 168 -19.41 -0.09 -16.27
C ASN A 168 -19.05 -1.54 -16.66
N PRO A 169 -19.34 -2.01 -17.86
CA PRO A 169 -19.05 -3.39 -18.32
C PRO A 169 -17.60 -3.82 -18.13
N LEU A 170 -16.62 -2.92 -18.34
CA LEU A 170 -15.19 -3.19 -18.10
C LEU A 170 -14.90 -3.56 -16.65
N LEU A 171 -15.74 -3.14 -15.70
CA LEU A 171 -15.61 -3.46 -14.29
C LEU A 171 -16.31 -4.76 -13.89
N GLN A 172 -17.04 -5.40 -14.81
CA GLN A 172 -17.69 -6.69 -14.58
C GLN A 172 -16.78 -7.85 -14.99
N ASP A 173 -15.63 -7.90 -14.37
CA ASP A 173 -14.55 -8.87 -14.62
C ASP A 173 -14.01 -9.46 -13.30
N PRO A 174 -13.64 -10.78 -13.27
CA PRO A 174 -13.05 -11.38 -12.08
C PRO A 174 -11.76 -10.69 -11.62
N GLY A 175 -10.92 -10.18 -12.53
CA GLY A 175 -9.72 -9.42 -12.18
C GLY A 175 -10.06 -8.20 -11.34
N LEU A 176 -11.10 -7.44 -11.73
CA LEU A 176 -11.58 -6.31 -10.93
C LEU A 176 -12.24 -6.76 -9.61
N ALA A 177 -12.84 -7.93 -9.56
CA ALA A 177 -13.41 -8.41 -8.31
C ALA A 177 -12.35 -8.66 -7.24
N PHE A 178 -11.16 -9.14 -7.63
CA PHE A 178 -10.16 -9.61 -6.67
C PHE A 178 -8.96 -8.69 -6.46
N HIS A 179 -8.47 -7.94 -7.49
CA HIS A 179 -7.26 -7.14 -7.30
C HIS A 179 -7.43 -5.91 -6.40
N PRO A 180 -8.57 -5.14 -6.40
CA PRO A 180 -8.67 -3.95 -5.57
C PRO A 180 -8.62 -4.25 -4.06
N PRO A 181 -9.27 -5.30 -3.52
CA PRO A 181 -9.11 -5.67 -2.11
C PRO A 181 -7.65 -5.96 -1.73
N MET A 182 -6.88 -6.65 -2.59
CA MET A 182 -5.45 -6.90 -2.35
C MET A 182 -4.62 -5.63 -2.42
N LEU A 183 -4.91 -4.74 -3.38
CA LEU A 183 -4.32 -3.40 -3.47
C LEU A 183 -4.56 -2.61 -2.19
N TYR A 184 -5.81 -2.50 -1.73
CA TYR A 184 -6.14 -1.77 -0.51
C TYR A 184 -5.51 -2.38 0.73
N LEU A 185 -5.47 -3.71 0.84
CA LEU A 185 -4.82 -4.39 1.97
C LEU A 185 -3.33 -4.01 2.08
N GLY A 186 -2.64 -3.87 0.95
CA GLY A 186 -1.26 -3.41 0.93
C GLY A 186 -1.10 -1.90 1.09
N TYR A 187 -1.82 -1.15 0.30
CA TYR A 187 -1.76 0.29 0.17
C TYR A 187 -2.17 1.01 1.47
N VAL A 188 -3.34 0.65 2.03
CA VAL A 188 -3.78 1.14 3.34
C VAL A 188 -2.97 0.51 4.47
N GLY A 189 -2.50 -0.73 4.28
CA GLY A 189 -1.69 -1.44 5.27
C GLY A 189 -0.42 -0.72 5.67
N PHE A 190 0.18 0.12 4.81
CA PHE A 190 1.30 0.96 5.20
C PHE A 190 0.95 2.02 6.27
N SER A 191 -0.32 2.27 6.57
CA SER A 191 -0.73 3.10 7.71
C SER A 191 -0.17 2.58 9.03
N ILE A 192 0.00 1.27 9.16
CA ILE A 192 0.56 0.69 10.38
C ILE A 192 2.04 1.01 10.53
N THR A 193 2.82 0.98 9.43
CA THR A 193 4.24 1.35 9.46
C THR A 193 4.41 2.82 9.84
N PHE A 194 3.55 3.68 9.30
CA PHE A 194 3.45 5.09 9.66
C PHE A 194 3.14 5.27 11.15
N SER A 195 2.14 4.56 11.67
CA SER A 195 1.75 4.64 13.07
C SER A 195 2.87 4.18 14.01
N PHE A 196 3.61 3.12 13.65
CA PHE A 196 4.81 2.70 14.39
C PHE A 196 5.93 3.74 14.32
N ALA A 197 6.14 4.39 13.17
CA ALA A 197 7.16 5.41 13.01
C ALA A 197 6.85 6.65 13.87
N VAL A 198 5.61 7.16 13.77
CA VAL A 198 5.17 8.33 14.58
C VAL A 198 5.19 8.01 16.07
N ALA A 199 4.73 6.82 16.49
CA ALA A 199 4.79 6.39 17.88
C ALA A 199 6.24 6.34 18.41
N ALA A 200 7.17 5.79 17.63
CA ALA A 200 8.59 5.73 17.98
C ALA A 200 9.24 7.11 18.03
N LEU A 201 8.87 8.03 17.15
CA LEU A 201 9.31 9.43 17.21
C LEU A 201 8.82 10.14 18.47
N ILE A 202 7.57 9.92 18.88
CA ILE A 202 7.01 10.47 20.12
C ILE A 202 7.78 9.91 21.33
N GLU A 203 8.07 8.62 21.37
CA GLU A 203 8.82 7.98 22.45
C GLU A 203 10.32 8.34 22.45
N GLY A 204 10.86 8.70 21.29
CA GLY A 204 12.29 8.95 21.11
C GLY A 204 13.13 7.66 21.12
N ASN A 205 12.52 6.50 20.93
CA ASN A 205 13.20 5.20 20.98
C ASN A 205 13.02 4.43 19.66
N VAL A 206 14.10 4.38 18.89
CA VAL A 206 14.20 3.61 17.63
C VAL A 206 15.42 2.70 17.70
N GLY A 207 15.20 1.39 17.64
CA GLY A 207 16.27 0.43 17.74
C GLY A 207 15.89 -0.94 17.17
N PRO A 208 16.74 -1.96 17.37
CA PRO A 208 16.55 -3.31 16.83
C PRO A 208 15.21 -3.95 17.19
N ALA A 209 14.73 -3.70 18.42
CA ALA A 209 13.45 -4.23 18.88
C ALA A 209 12.28 -3.61 18.10
N TRP A 210 12.29 -2.26 17.93
CA TRP A 210 11.27 -1.58 17.13
C TRP A 210 11.22 -2.10 15.69
N ALA A 211 12.38 -2.25 15.04
CA ALA A 211 12.45 -2.78 13.68
C ALA A 211 11.88 -4.21 13.57
N ARG A 212 12.13 -5.06 14.59
CA ARG A 212 11.57 -6.41 14.66
C ARG A 212 10.06 -6.40 14.83
N TRP A 213 9.51 -5.45 15.58
CA TRP A 213 8.07 -5.35 15.82
C TRP A 213 7.31 -4.84 14.62
N VAL A 214 7.83 -3.84 13.89
CA VAL A 214 7.12 -3.24 12.75
C VAL A 214 7.19 -4.11 11.48
N ARG A 215 8.27 -4.87 11.30
CA ARG A 215 8.55 -5.61 10.07
C ARG A 215 7.48 -6.61 9.63
N PRO A 216 6.86 -7.44 10.50
CA PRO A 216 5.80 -8.37 10.09
C PRO A 216 4.59 -7.66 9.46
N TRP A 217 4.19 -6.52 10.00
CA TRP A 217 3.08 -5.71 9.50
C TRP A 217 3.40 -5.09 8.15
N ALA A 218 4.59 -4.54 8.02
CA ALA A 218 5.09 -3.99 6.77
C ALA A 218 5.21 -5.05 5.67
N LEU A 219 5.66 -6.26 6.04
CA LEU A 219 5.77 -7.38 5.11
C LEU A 219 4.38 -7.84 4.63
N LEU A 220 3.39 -7.91 5.51
CA LEU A 220 2.01 -8.22 5.14
C LEU A 220 1.46 -7.17 4.15
N ALA A 221 1.63 -5.88 4.45
CA ALA A 221 1.21 -4.80 3.57
C ALA A 221 1.93 -4.88 2.21
N TRP A 222 3.24 -5.05 2.19
CA TRP A 222 4.05 -5.16 0.98
C TRP A 222 3.67 -6.36 0.12
N THR A 223 3.46 -7.52 0.72
CA THR A 223 3.06 -8.75 0.00
C THR A 223 1.68 -8.60 -0.62
N SER A 224 0.73 -8.02 0.12
CA SER A 224 -0.62 -7.75 -0.39
C SER A 224 -0.60 -6.75 -1.53
N LEU A 225 0.22 -5.67 -1.41
CA LEU A 225 0.38 -4.69 -2.48
C LEU A 225 1.02 -5.31 -3.73
N THR A 226 2.01 -6.18 -3.55
CA THR A 226 2.63 -6.94 -4.65
C THR A 226 1.58 -7.79 -5.38
N ALA A 227 0.76 -8.54 -4.64
CA ALA A 227 -0.31 -9.33 -5.22
C ALA A 227 -1.35 -8.44 -5.95
N GLY A 228 -1.74 -7.33 -5.33
CA GLY A 228 -2.70 -6.38 -5.91
C GLY A 228 -2.19 -5.76 -7.20
N ILE A 229 -0.95 -5.27 -7.24
CA ILE A 229 -0.32 -4.72 -8.44
C ILE A 229 -0.22 -5.78 -9.54
N THR A 230 0.25 -6.99 -9.21
CA THR A 230 0.40 -8.08 -10.19
C THR A 230 -0.93 -8.48 -10.80
N LEU A 231 -1.97 -8.67 -9.99
CA LEU A 231 -3.32 -9.00 -10.45
C LEU A 231 -3.95 -7.85 -11.27
N GLY A 232 -3.71 -6.59 -10.86
CA GLY A 232 -4.19 -5.41 -11.59
C GLY A 232 -3.51 -5.26 -12.95
N SER A 233 -2.19 -5.49 -13.03
CA SER A 233 -1.46 -5.50 -14.30
C SER A 233 -1.96 -6.62 -15.23
N TRP A 234 -2.25 -7.79 -14.67
CA TRP A 234 -2.82 -8.91 -15.44
C TRP A 234 -4.21 -8.57 -15.97
N TRP A 235 -5.09 -7.99 -15.14
CA TRP A 235 -6.41 -7.52 -15.56
C TRP A 235 -6.30 -6.46 -16.68
N ALA A 236 -5.43 -5.45 -16.52
CA ALA A 236 -5.21 -4.41 -17.51
C ALA A 236 -4.71 -4.99 -18.84
N TYR A 237 -3.87 -6.03 -18.81
CA TYR A 237 -3.32 -6.66 -19.99
C TYR A 237 -4.38 -7.28 -20.91
N TYR A 238 -5.36 -8.01 -20.36
CA TYR A 238 -6.35 -8.69 -21.21
C TYR A 238 -7.65 -7.89 -21.38
N GLU A 239 -8.00 -7.00 -20.43
CA GLU A 239 -9.29 -6.31 -20.45
C GLU A 239 -9.21 -4.92 -21.12
N LEU A 240 -8.17 -4.15 -20.84
CA LEU A 240 -8.08 -2.76 -21.31
C LEU A 240 -7.55 -2.63 -22.75
N GLY A 241 -7.00 -3.69 -23.31
CA GLY A 241 -6.52 -3.70 -24.72
C GLY A 241 -5.34 -2.77 -25.00
N TRP A 242 -4.61 -2.37 -23.96
CA TRP A 242 -3.46 -1.47 -24.11
C TRP A 242 -2.23 -2.14 -24.73
N GLY A 243 -2.22 -3.47 -24.91
CA GLY A 243 -1.17 -4.23 -25.58
C GLY A 243 0.08 -4.51 -24.73
N GLY A 244 0.07 -4.29 -23.43
CA GLY A 244 1.20 -4.53 -22.53
C GLY A 244 0.79 -4.75 -21.08
N TRP A 245 1.77 -5.06 -20.27
CA TRP A 245 1.61 -5.38 -18.84
C TRP A 245 1.62 -4.15 -17.93
N TRP A 246 2.23 -3.02 -18.35
CA TRP A 246 2.40 -1.80 -17.57
C TRP A 246 2.45 -0.58 -18.48
N TYR A 247 1.69 0.45 -18.15
CA TYR A 247 1.50 1.64 -19.01
C TYR A 247 1.97 2.94 -18.40
N TRP A 248 2.46 2.91 -17.17
CA TRP A 248 2.79 4.13 -16.44
C TRP A 248 1.60 5.06 -16.28
N ASP A 249 0.38 4.51 -16.24
CA ASP A 249 -0.80 5.30 -15.88
C ASP A 249 -0.60 5.92 -14.50
N PRO A 250 -1.04 7.19 -14.26
CA PRO A 250 -0.85 7.85 -12.97
C PRO A 250 -1.39 7.07 -11.76
N VAL A 251 -2.46 6.28 -11.93
CA VAL A 251 -3.00 5.43 -10.84
C VAL A 251 -2.16 4.17 -10.63
N GLU A 252 -1.62 3.57 -11.69
CA GLU A 252 -0.61 2.51 -11.57
C GLU A 252 0.61 3.02 -10.80
N ASN A 253 1.14 4.19 -11.20
CA ASN A 253 2.27 4.85 -10.54
C ASN A 253 1.97 5.14 -9.05
N ALA A 254 0.74 5.58 -8.73
CA ALA A 254 0.31 5.85 -7.37
C ALA A 254 0.36 4.61 -6.47
N SER A 255 0.11 3.41 -7.01
CA SER A 255 0.26 2.16 -6.27
C SER A 255 1.71 1.67 -6.21
N PHE A 256 2.49 1.95 -7.24
CA PHE A 256 3.87 1.48 -7.39
C PHE A 256 4.86 2.24 -6.50
N MET A 257 4.68 3.55 -6.32
CA MET A 257 5.55 4.35 -5.46
C MET A 257 5.60 3.86 -4.00
N PRO A 258 4.47 3.61 -3.30
CA PRO A 258 4.52 3.03 -1.95
C PRO A 258 5.14 1.63 -1.93
N TRP A 259 5.01 0.84 -2.99
CA TRP A 259 5.67 -0.46 -3.11
C TRP A 259 7.20 -0.34 -3.16
N LEU A 260 7.74 0.59 -3.95
CA LEU A 260 9.18 0.86 -4.05
C LEU A 260 9.75 1.32 -2.70
N VAL A 261 9.11 2.30 -2.05
CA VAL A 261 9.53 2.80 -0.74
C VAL A 261 9.33 1.75 0.35
N GLY A 262 8.25 0.97 0.30
CA GLY A 262 8.01 -0.15 1.19
C GLY A 262 9.09 -1.23 1.10
N THR A 263 9.60 -1.50 -0.11
CA THR A 263 10.75 -2.39 -0.33
C THR A 263 12.01 -1.83 0.33
N ALA A 264 12.32 -0.55 0.10
CA ALA A 264 13.45 0.14 0.73
C ALA A 264 13.31 0.14 2.26
N PHE A 265 12.11 0.38 2.79
CA PHE A 265 11.82 0.31 4.22
C PHE A 265 12.11 -1.06 4.80
N LEU A 266 11.62 -2.15 4.19
CA LEU A 266 11.85 -3.51 4.66
C LEU A 266 13.34 -3.86 4.71
N HIS A 267 14.10 -3.46 3.71
CA HIS A 267 15.55 -3.64 3.67
C HIS A 267 16.26 -2.83 4.75
N SER A 268 15.88 -1.57 4.93
CA SER A 268 16.43 -0.69 5.96
C SER A 268 16.09 -1.19 7.37
N ALA A 269 14.87 -1.69 7.59
CA ALA A 269 14.45 -2.27 8.87
C ALA A 269 15.28 -3.51 9.26
N ILE A 270 15.70 -4.32 8.28
CA ILE A 270 16.63 -5.44 8.52
C ILE A 270 18.01 -4.92 9.00
N VAL A 271 18.49 -3.83 8.42
CA VAL A 271 19.76 -3.21 8.85
C VAL A 271 19.64 -2.65 10.27
N VAL A 272 18.53 -1.98 10.60
CA VAL A 272 18.26 -1.53 11.99
C VAL A 272 18.25 -2.73 12.94
N GLU A 273 17.54 -3.81 12.60
CA GLU A 273 17.42 -5.00 13.44
C GLU A 273 18.78 -5.68 13.69
N LYS A 274 19.63 -5.81 12.67
CA LYS A 274 20.86 -6.58 12.72
C LYS A 274 22.09 -5.75 13.10
N ARG A 275 22.08 -4.46 12.82
CA ARG A 275 23.24 -3.57 12.90
C ARG A 275 23.02 -2.30 13.73
N ASP A 276 21.80 -2.06 14.21
CA ASP A 276 21.39 -0.86 14.93
C ASP A 276 21.75 0.46 14.20
N ALA A 277 21.70 0.46 12.87
CA ALA A 277 22.09 1.55 11.99
C ALA A 277 20.95 1.95 11.05
N LEU A 278 21.05 3.09 10.36
CA LEU A 278 20.04 3.65 9.44
C LEU A 278 18.71 4.01 10.10
N LYS A 279 18.67 4.29 11.41
CA LYS A 279 17.44 4.55 12.17
C LYS A 279 16.61 5.68 11.58
N SER A 280 17.20 6.86 11.39
CA SER A 280 16.50 8.03 10.83
C SER A 280 15.98 7.75 9.42
N TRP A 281 16.82 7.11 8.58
CA TRP A 281 16.42 6.74 7.22
C TRP A 281 15.24 5.77 7.22
N THR A 282 15.25 4.76 8.08
CA THR A 282 14.15 3.78 8.20
C THR A 282 12.85 4.42 8.65
N ILE A 283 12.90 5.34 9.61
CA ILE A 283 11.71 6.11 10.04
C ILE A 283 11.19 6.97 8.89
N LEU A 284 12.06 7.66 8.16
CA LEU A 284 11.65 8.46 7.00
C LEU A 284 10.97 7.61 5.93
N LEU A 285 11.54 6.45 5.59
CA LEU A 285 10.92 5.52 4.64
C LEU A 285 9.56 5.00 5.11
N ALA A 286 9.39 4.72 6.40
CA ALA A 286 8.10 4.32 6.97
C ALA A 286 7.03 5.43 6.84
N ILE A 287 7.42 6.68 7.06
CA ILE A 287 6.55 7.84 6.85
C ILE A 287 6.22 7.99 5.36
N LEU A 288 7.23 7.94 4.49
CA LEU A 288 7.06 8.13 3.04
C LEU A 288 6.22 7.03 2.39
N ALA A 289 6.32 5.77 2.83
CA ALA A 289 5.52 4.68 2.29
C ALA A 289 4.01 4.97 2.41
N PHE A 290 3.56 5.44 3.57
CA PHE A 290 2.16 5.81 3.75
C PHE A 290 1.82 7.20 3.18
N THR A 291 2.76 8.14 3.18
CA THR A 291 2.61 9.44 2.51
C THR A 291 2.26 9.25 1.04
N LEU A 292 2.97 8.37 0.34
CA LEU A 292 2.70 8.06 -1.07
C LEU A 292 1.37 7.34 -1.26
N SER A 293 0.95 6.49 -0.31
CA SER A 293 -0.40 5.91 -0.30
C SER A 293 -1.49 6.99 -0.13
N LEU A 294 -1.31 7.93 0.80
CA LEU A 294 -2.25 9.06 0.97
C LEU A 294 -2.29 9.95 -0.26
N MET A 295 -1.12 10.24 -0.85
CA MET A 295 -1.04 11.02 -2.09
C MET A 295 -1.75 10.32 -3.24
N GLY A 296 -1.57 9.01 -3.41
CA GLY A 296 -2.30 8.24 -4.40
C GLY A 296 -3.81 8.28 -4.15
N THR A 297 -4.25 8.21 -2.88
CA THR A 297 -5.66 8.40 -2.52
C THR A 297 -6.15 9.79 -2.96
N PHE A 298 -5.37 10.84 -2.75
CA PHE A 298 -5.68 12.18 -3.25
C PHE A 298 -5.78 12.20 -4.78
N LEU A 299 -4.79 11.70 -5.50
CA LEU A 299 -4.74 11.72 -6.96
C LEU A 299 -5.95 11.03 -7.60
N VAL A 300 -6.32 9.85 -7.07
CA VAL A 300 -7.43 9.03 -7.60
C VAL A 300 -8.80 9.63 -7.26
N ARG A 301 -8.94 10.30 -6.10
CA ARG A 301 -10.24 10.76 -5.58
C ARG A 301 -10.57 12.22 -5.84
N SER A 302 -9.57 13.05 -6.12
CA SER A 302 -9.77 14.46 -6.44
C SER A 302 -10.20 14.70 -7.89
N GLY A 303 -10.02 13.71 -8.77
CA GLY A 303 -10.29 13.87 -10.20
C GLY A 303 -9.34 14.83 -10.92
N VAL A 304 -8.21 15.18 -10.31
CA VAL A 304 -7.20 16.07 -10.93
C VAL A 304 -6.38 15.37 -12.02
N LEU A 305 -6.42 14.04 -12.10
CA LEU A 305 -5.72 13.24 -13.09
C LEU A 305 -6.68 12.68 -14.15
N THR A 306 -6.25 12.74 -15.40
CA THR A 306 -6.88 12.00 -16.48
C THR A 306 -6.35 10.56 -16.48
N SER A 307 -7.18 9.63 -16.00
CA SER A 307 -6.87 8.19 -15.98
C SER A 307 -8.15 7.40 -16.17
N VAL A 308 -8.05 6.22 -16.77
CA VAL A 308 -9.18 5.27 -16.88
C VAL A 308 -9.62 4.72 -15.52
N HIS A 309 -8.77 4.83 -14.51
CA HIS A 309 -9.03 4.44 -13.12
C HIS A 309 -9.55 5.58 -12.25
N ALA A 310 -9.63 6.82 -12.78
CA ALA A 310 -10.09 7.96 -12.03
C ALA A 310 -11.61 7.89 -11.84
N PHE A 311 -12.06 8.23 -10.63
CA PHE A 311 -13.48 8.47 -10.35
C PHE A 311 -13.88 9.88 -10.80
N ALA A 312 -15.18 10.18 -10.76
CA ALA A 312 -15.67 11.50 -11.15
C ALA A 312 -14.95 12.65 -10.44
N VAL A 313 -14.75 13.74 -11.17
CA VAL A 313 -14.11 14.95 -10.64
C VAL A 313 -14.96 15.56 -9.53
N ASP A 314 -14.40 15.68 -8.32
CA ASP A 314 -15.05 16.29 -7.17
C ASP A 314 -14.03 17.11 -6.37
N PRO A 315 -13.98 18.44 -6.55
CA PRO A 315 -13.03 19.30 -5.88
C PRO A 315 -13.16 19.33 -4.35
N GLU A 316 -14.38 19.16 -3.80
CA GLU A 316 -14.59 19.16 -2.34
C GLU A 316 -13.94 17.94 -1.70
N ARG A 317 -14.11 16.77 -2.31
CA ARG A 317 -13.44 15.53 -1.91
C ARG A 317 -11.92 15.68 -1.98
N GLY A 318 -11.41 16.28 -3.05
CA GLY A 318 -9.99 16.56 -3.23
C GLY A 318 -9.43 17.43 -2.13
N LEU A 319 -10.08 18.54 -1.80
CA LEU A 319 -9.64 19.47 -0.76
C LEU A 319 -9.63 18.84 0.64
N PHE A 320 -10.63 18.03 0.96
CA PHE A 320 -10.69 17.34 2.25
C PHE A 320 -9.53 16.33 2.40
N ILE A 321 -9.27 15.52 1.37
CA ILE A 321 -8.15 14.54 1.39
C ILE A 321 -6.81 15.29 1.43
N LEU A 322 -6.67 16.42 0.75
CA LEU A 322 -5.47 17.26 0.83
C LEU A 322 -5.23 17.78 2.24
N ALA A 323 -6.30 18.17 2.96
CA ALA A 323 -6.21 18.58 4.37
C ALA A 323 -5.75 17.41 5.27
N ILE A 324 -6.30 16.20 5.06
CA ILE A 324 -5.83 14.98 5.75
C ILE A 324 -4.35 14.75 5.49
N LEU A 325 -3.95 14.80 4.22
CA LEU A 325 -2.55 14.62 3.81
C LEU A 325 -1.64 15.66 4.47
N ALA A 326 -1.99 16.94 4.40
CA ALA A 326 -1.22 18.03 5.00
C ALA A 326 -1.06 17.85 6.53
N PHE A 327 -2.13 17.46 7.22
CA PHE A 327 -2.10 17.24 8.66
C PHE A 327 -1.20 16.06 9.06
N PHE A 328 -1.43 14.88 8.48
CA PHE A 328 -0.68 13.67 8.86
C PHE A 328 0.77 13.70 8.39
N VAL A 329 1.00 14.08 7.13
CA VAL A 329 2.35 14.11 6.56
C VAL A 329 3.12 15.29 7.13
N GLY A 330 2.54 16.49 7.16
CA GLY A 330 3.16 17.67 7.73
C GLY A 330 3.52 17.46 9.21
N GLY A 331 2.60 16.91 10.00
CA GLY A 331 2.82 16.57 11.40
C GLY A 331 3.92 15.53 11.62
N ALA A 332 3.92 14.46 10.81
CA ALA A 332 4.93 13.41 10.90
C ALA A 332 6.33 13.90 10.47
N LEU A 333 6.42 14.67 9.39
CA LEU A 333 7.70 15.25 8.94
C LEU A 333 8.22 16.31 9.89
N LEU A 334 7.36 17.14 10.48
CA LEU A 334 7.75 18.09 11.53
C LEU A 334 8.30 17.34 12.75
N LEU A 335 7.61 16.31 13.21
CA LEU A 335 8.08 15.47 14.32
C LEU A 335 9.41 14.78 13.98
N PHE A 336 9.55 14.31 12.76
CA PHE A 336 10.81 13.73 12.25
C PHE A 336 11.93 14.77 12.28
N ALA A 337 11.71 15.96 11.75
CA ALA A 337 12.72 17.03 11.74
C ALA A 337 13.22 17.39 13.16
N ILE A 338 12.33 17.37 14.16
CA ILE A 338 12.68 17.65 15.56
C ILE A 338 13.45 16.48 16.22
N ARG A 339 13.12 15.24 15.87
CA ARG A 339 13.61 14.03 16.55
C ARG A 339 14.79 13.35 15.85
N ALA A 340 14.87 13.40 14.53
CA ALA A 340 15.92 12.73 13.76
C ALA A 340 17.35 13.15 14.12
N PRO A 341 17.65 14.43 14.42
CA PRO A 341 19.00 14.82 14.82
C PRO A 341 19.47 14.20 16.15
N LYS A 342 18.54 13.74 16.99
CA LYS A 342 18.84 13.09 18.27
C LYS A 342 19.06 11.58 18.14
N MET A 343 18.82 11.00 16.96
CA MET A 343 19.05 9.59 16.72
C MET A 343 20.54 9.32 16.48
N ALA A 344 21.07 8.33 17.19
CA ALA A 344 22.48 7.95 17.02
C ALA A 344 22.77 7.55 15.57
N LEU A 345 23.84 8.10 15.01
CA LEU A 345 24.37 7.68 13.72
C LEU A 345 24.98 6.29 13.90
N GLY A 346 24.63 5.37 13.00
CA GLY A 346 25.27 4.05 12.93
C GLY A 346 26.73 4.13 12.44
N GLY A 347 27.48 3.05 12.65
CA GLY A 347 28.85 2.94 12.13
C GLY A 347 28.92 2.92 10.60
N LEU A 348 30.10 3.15 10.06
CA LEU A 348 30.38 3.05 8.63
C LEU A 348 30.23 1.60 8.15
N PHE A 349 29.72 1.43 6.95
CA PHE A 349 29.58 0.14 6.28
C PHE A 349 30.72 -0.09 5.29
N GLN A 350 31.20 -1.33 5.22
CA GLN A 350 32.09 -1.72 4.13
C GLN A 350 31.29 -1.79 2.83
N PRO A 351 31.79 -1.22 1.71
CA PRO A 351 31.05 -1.23 0.43
C PRO A 351 30.68 -2.65 -0.04
N ILE A 352 31.64 -3.58 0.07
CA ILE A 352 31.42 -5.00 -0.25
C ILE A 352 30.98 -5.71 1.03
N SER A 353 29.70 -5.62 1.32
CA SER A 353 29.03 -6.27 2.44
C SER A 353 27.54 -6.37 2.17
N ARG A 354 26.82 -7.20 2.93
CA ARG A 354 25.37 -7.28 2.83
C ARG A 354 24.71 -5.93 3.15
N GLU A 355 25.23 -5.21 4.13
CA GLU A 355 24.76 -3.86 4.48
C GLU A 355 24.98 -2.87 3.34
N GLY A 356 26.18 -2.88 2.74
CA GLY A 356 26.51 -2.03 1.59
C GLY A 356 25.58 -2.28 0.41
N GLY A 357 25.28 -3.55 0.11
CA GLY A 357 24.31 -3.94 -0.89
C GLY A 357 22.90 -3.42 -0.59
N LEU A 358 22.44 -3.51 0.67
CA LEU A 358 21.14 -3.00 1.10
C LEU A 358 21.06 -1.47 1.05
N VAL A 359 22.15 -0.75 1.38
CA VAL A 359 22.21 0.72 1.25
C VAL A 359 22.14 1.14 -0.21
N MET A 360 22.89 0.47 -1.10
CA MET A 360 22.84 0.75 -2.54
C MET A 360 21.43 0.48 -3.11
N ASN A 361 20.84 -0.64 -2.72
CA ASN A 361 19.47 -0.97 -3.11
C ASN A 361 18.44 0.11 -2.64
N ASN A 362 18.57 0.58 -1.39
CA ASN A 362 17.74 1.66 -0.87
C ASN A 362 17.90 2.96 -1.65
N LEU A 363 19.14 3.29 -2.03
CA LEU A 363 19.41 4.48 -2.85
C LEU A 363 18.74 4.37 -4.21
N LEU A 364 18.94 3.25 -4.92
CA LEU A 364 18.35 3.03 -6.24
C LEU A 364 16.82 3.03 -6.20
N LEU A 365 16.21 2.36 -5.20
CA LEU A 365 14.75 2.37 -5.01
C LEU A 365 14.21 3.77 -4.71
N SER A 366 14.93 4.57 -3.92
CA SER A 366 14.52 5.95 -3.60
C SER A 366 14.61 6.86 -4.81
N VAL A 367 15.67 6.73 -5.61
CA VAL A 367 15.83 7.48 -6.88
C VAL A 367 14.76 7.05 -7.89
N ALA A 368 14.49 5.75 -8.01
CA ALA A 368 13.42 5.23 -8.86
C ALA A 368 12.05 5.79 -8.43
N THR A 369 11.77 5.80 -7.12
CA THR A 369 10.54 6.41 -6.58
C THR A 369 10.45 7.90 -6.91
N ALA A 370 11.52 8.66 -6.70
CA ALA A 370 11.56 10.09 -7.01
C ALA A 370 11.32 10.35 -8.51
N THR A 371 11.87 9.51 -9.37
CA THR A 371 11.67 9.59 -10.83
C THR A 371 10.20 9.37 -11.20
N VAL A 372 9.56 8.33 -10.65
CA VAL A 372 8.14 8.04 -10.89
C VAL A 372 7.26 9.16 -10.32
N PHE A 373 7.58 9.64 -9.12
CA PHE A 373 6.88 10.74 -8.46
C PHE A 373 6.91 12.03 -9.30
N LEU A 374 8.10 12.45 -9.72
CA LEU A 374 8.28 13.67 -10.52
C LEU A 374 7.55 13.54 -11.86
N GLY A 375 7.71 12.42 -12.57
CA GLY A 375 7.03 12.19 -13.84
C GLY A 375 5.51 12.18 -13.73
N THR A 376 4.98 11.64 -12.63
CA THR A 376 3.53 11.58 -12.40
C THR A 376 2.93 12.92 -12.00
N LEU A 377 3.64 13.72 -11.18
CA LEU A 377 3.13 15.01 -10.69
C LEU A 377 3.49 16.20 -11.56
N TYR A 378 4.50 16.09 -12.44
CA TYR A 378 4.94 17.19 -13.30
C TYR A 378 3.82 17.78 -14.15
N PRO A 379 2.94 16.97 -14.81
CA PRO A 379 1.80 17.51 -15.54
C PRO A 379 0.87 18.36 -14.68
N LEU A 380 0.57 17.91 -13.46
CA LEU A 380 -0.29 18.63 -12.53
C LEU A 380 0.32 19.94 -12.04
N PHE A 381 1.62 19.92 -11.75
CA PHE A 381 2.35 21.11 -11.34
C PHE A 381 2.35 22.17 -12.46
N LEU A 382 2.58 21.74 -13.69
CA LEU A 382 2.64 22.64 -14.83
C LEU A 382 1.25 23.24 -15.17
N ASP A 383 0.20 22.39 -15.14
CA ASP A 383 -1.18 22.85 -15.34
C ASP A 383 -1.59 23.86 -14.25
N ALA A 384 -1.30 23.57 -12.98
CA ALA A 384 -1.63 24.45 -11.86
C ALA A 384 -0.88 25.78 -11.86
N THR A 385 0.35 25.82 -12.38
CA THR A 385 1.21 27.03 -12.33
C THR A 385 1.16 27.86 -13.61
N THR A 386 1.00 27.23 -14.76
CA THR A 386 1.09 27.88 -16.07
C THR A 386 -0.14 27.71 -16.95
N GLY A 387 -1.08 26.84 -16.56
CA GLY A 387 -2.22 26.43 -17.39
C GLY A 387 -1.84 25.56 -18.60
N GLN A 388 -0.58 25.16 -18.72
CA GLN A 388 -0.12 24.31 -19.82
C GLN A 388 -0.40 22.83 -19.52
N LYS A 389 -1.10 22.16 -20.42
CA LYS A 389 -1.39 20.72 -20.36
C LYS A 389 -0.31 19.95 -21.09
N VAL A 390 0.48 19.19 -20.36
CA VAL A 390 1.48 18.26 -20.89
C VAL A 390 1.13 16.83 -20.46
N SER A 391 1.57 15.85 -21.25
CA SER A 391 1.46 14.44 -20.90
C SER A 391 2.85 13.86 -20.73
N VAL A 392 3.06 13.14 -19.62
CA VAL A 392 4.26 12.35 -19.35
C VAL A 392 3.86 10.87 -19.39
N GLY A 393 4.42 10.13 -20.32
CA GLY A 393 4.03 8.75 -20.59
C GLY A 393 5.22 7.77 -20.67
N PRO A 394 4.99 6.57 -21.21
CA PRO A 394 5.96 5.48 -21.28
C PRO A 394 7.36 5.87 -21.79
N PRO A 395 7.53 6.74 -22.81
CA PRO A 395 8.87 7.12 -23.27
C PRO A 395 9.74 7.73 -22.17
N PHE A 396 9.18 8.62 -21.34
CA PHE A 396 9.91 9.23 -20.23
C PHE A 396 10.25 8.20 -19.16
N PHE A 397 9.25 7.45 -18.70
CA PHE A 397 9.46 6.48 -17.62
C PHE A 397 10.41 5.35 -18.05
N ASN A 398 10.27 4.82 -19.26
CA ASN A 398 11.17 3.79 -19.76
C ASN A 398 12.61 4.29 -19.88
N ALA A 399 12.82 5.52 -20.36
CA ALA A 399 14.17 6.11 -20.49
C ALA A 399 14.84 6.41 -19.15
N THR A 400 14.07 6.69 -18.11
CA THR A 400 14.60 7.11 -16.79
C THR A 400 14.60 5.97 -15.77
N PHE A 401 13.51 5.22 -15.66
CA PHE A 401 13.33 4.17 -14.64
C PHE A 401 14.14 2.90 -14.98
N VAL A 402 14.12 2.44 -16.25
CA VAL A 402 14.77 1.18 -16.63
C VAL A 402 16.28 1.21 -16.36
N PRO A 403 17.04 2.28 -16.73
CA PRO A 403 18.47 2.36 -16.40
C PRO A 403 18.79 2.30 -14.90
N ILE A 404 17.89 2.81 -14.04
CA ILE A 404 18.03 2.74 -12.58
C ILE A 404 17.79 1.32 -12.08
N MET A 405 16.83 0.62 -12.68
CA MET A 405 16.44 -0.72 -12.23
C MET A 405 17.40 -1.82 -12.68
N ILE A 406 18.06 -1.70 -13.81
CA ILE A 406 19.03 -2.72 -14.28
C ILE A 406 20.09 -3.01 -13.23
N PRO A 407 20.90 -2.04 -12.72
CA PRO A 407 21.89 -2.31 -11.69
C PRO A 407 21.27 -2.84 -10.39
N LEU A 408 20.07 -2.37 -10.01
CA LEU A 408 19.35 -2.89 -8.85
C LEU A 408 19.05 -4.38 -9.01
N LEU A 409 18.46 -4.79 -10.14
CA LEU A 409 18.11 -6.18 -10.41
C LEU A 409 19.34 -7.09 -10.47
N LEU A 410 20.45 -6.60 -11.01
CA LEU A 410 21.72 -7.35 -10.99
C LEU A 410 22.24 -7.55 -9.56
N LEU A 411 22.18 -6.53 -8.72
CA LEU A 411 22.61 -6.60 -7.32
C LEU A 411 21.71 -7.47 -6.44
N MET A 412 20.42 -7.63 -6.81
CA MET A 412 19.46 -8.41 -6.02
C MET A 412 19.84 -9.89 -5.85
N ALA A 413 20.44 -10.53 -6.86
CA ALA A 413 20.90 -11.91 -6.73
C ALA A 413 22.25 -12.00 -5.95
N ILE A 414 23.07 -10.95 -6.00
CA ILE A 414 24.39 -10.92 -5.35
C ILE A 414 24.25 -10.64 -3.84
N GLY A 415 23.40 -9.69 -3.46
CA GLY A 415 23.24 -9.22 -2.09
C GLY A 415 23.05 -10.33 -1.04
N PRO A 416 22.12 -11.28 -1.22
CA PRO A 416 21.91 -12.39 -0.30
C PRO A 416 23.12 -13.31 -0.11
N MET A 417 24.03 -13.38 -1.12
CA MET A 417 25.24 -14.19 -1.07
C MET A 417 26.38 -13.56 -0.28
N LEU A 418 26.33 -12.24 -0.02
CA LEU A 418 27.32 -11.52 0.75
C LEU A 418 27.13 -11.74 2.26
N SER A 419 28.24 -11.77 2.99
CA SER A 419 28.23 -11.80 4.45
C SER A 419 28.02 -10.39 5.04
N TRP A 420 27.55 -10.37 6.30
CA TRP A 420 27.44 -9.14 7.08
C TRP A 420 28.85 -8.60 7.43
N LYS A 421 28.99 -7.29 7.59
CA LYS A 421 30.20 -6.52 7.89
C LYS A 421 31.20 -6.46 6.73
N GLN A 422 31.69 -7.57 6.24
CA GLN A 422 32.66 -7.67 5.16
C GLN A 422 32.34 -8.91 4.32
N GLY A 423 32.14 -8.74 3.03
CA GLY A 423 31.88 -9.79 2.06
C GLY A 423 33.03 -10.00 1.10
N ASP A 424 33.11 -11.19 0.53
CA ASP A 424 33.93 -11.52 -0.61
C ASP A 424 33.09 -11.61 -1.86
N LEU A 425 33.28 -10.66 -2.79
CA LEU A 425 32.50 -10.60 -4.03
C LEU A 425 32.84 -11.80 -4.94
N GLY A 426 34.08 -12.24 -5.00
CA GLY A 426 34.53 -13.40 -5.80
C GLY A 426 33.84 -14.68 -5.34
N ALA A 427 33.84 -14.92 -4.03
CA ALA A 427 33.15 -16.05 -3.43
C ALA A 427 31.61 -15.97 -3.61
N ALA A 428 31.00 -14.79 -3.56
CA ALA A 428 29.59 -14.60 -3.86
C ALA A 428 29.26 -14.91 -5.32
N MET A 429 30.06 -14.40 -6.26
CA MET A 429 29.87 -14.64 -7.70
C MET A 429 30.06 -16.12 -8.07
N SER A 430 31.05 -16.80 -7.49
CA SER A 430 31.25 -18.24 -7.73
C SER A 430 30.05 -19.11 -7.32
N ARG A 431 29.26 -18.68 -6.35
CA ARG A 431 28.02 -19.37 -5.93
C ARG A 431 26.85 -19.14 -6.88
N LEU A 432 26.89 -18.10 -7.71
CA LEU A 432 25.83 -17.71 -8.61
C LEU A 432 25.94 -18.32 -10.03
N TRP A 433 26.83 -19.32 -10.23
CA TRP A 433 26.98 -20.00 -11.52
C TRP A 433 25.65 -20.52 -12.10
N PHE A 434 24.77 -21.02 -11.22
CA PHE A 434 23.44 -21.49 -11.62
C PHE A 434 22.55 -20.35 -12.13
N ALA A 435 22.61 -19.18 -11.49
CA ALA A 435 21.91 -17.98 -11.95
C ALA A 435 22.41 -17.50 -13.31
N VAL A 436 23.73 -17.60 -13.56
CA VAL A 436 24.32 -17.28 -14.89
C VAL A 436 23.79 -18.23 -15.97
N ILE A 437 23.73 -19.53 -15.68
CA ILE A 437 23.15 -20.50 -16.63
C ILE A 437 21.67 -20.18 -16.91
N CYS A 438 20.84 -19.96 -15.87
CA CYS A 438 19.44 -19.61 -16.04
C CYS A 438 19.28 -18.32 -16.87
N SER A 439 20.12 -17.30 -16.60
CA SER A 439 20.13 -16.04 -17.36
C SER A 439 20.43 -16.27 -18.84
N GLY A 440 21.52 -16.97 -19.14
CA GLY A 440 21.88 -17.30 -20.53
C GLY A 440 20.83 -18.16 -21.24
N SER A 441 20.33 -19.18 -20.54
CA SER A 441 19.32 -20.10 -21.11
C SER A 441 18.03 -19.39 -21.48
N LEU A 442 17.49 -18.53 -20.60
CA LEU A 442 16.25 -17.79 -20.89
C LEU A 442 16.45 -16.73 -21.98
N GLY A 443 17.59 -16.03 -21.97
CA GLY A 443 17.92 -15.06 -23.03
C GLY A 443 18.04 -15.73 -24.40
N ILE A 444 18.76 -16.86 -24.49
CA ILE A 444 18.94 -17.63 -25.72
C ILE A 444 17.61 -18.25 -26.17
N LEU A 445 16.84 -18.84 -25.26
CA LEU A 445 15.54 -19.43 -25.58
C LEU A 445 14.60 -18.37 -26.18
N PHE A 446 14.52 -17.19 -25.58
CA PHE A 446 13.72 -16.10 -26.13
C PHE A 446 14.23 -15.67 -27.51
N TRP A 447 15.56 -15.54 -27.69
CA TRP A 447 16.16 -15.20 -28.96
C TRP A 447 15.86 -16.23 -30.09
N LEU A 448 15.85 -17.53 -29.74
CA LEU A 448 15.53 -18.61 -30.68
C LEU A 448 14.06 -18.64 -31.08
N LEU A 449 13.15 -18.34 -30.13
CA LEU A 449 11.71 -18.38 -30.33
C LEU A 449 11.12 -17.14 -31.04
N ASN A 450 11.88 -16.04 -31.09
CA ASN A 450 11.42 -14.80 -31.72
C ASN A 450 12.13 -14.55 -33.07
N SER A 451 11.35 -14.41 -34.14
CA SER A 451 11.86 -14.10 -35.49
C SER A 451 12.52 -12.73 -35.56
N ASP A 452 11.95 -11.72 -34.90
CA ASP A 452 12.40 -10.33 -34.97
C ASP A 452 13.60 -10.02 -34.04
N LYS A 453 13.94 -10.95 -33.15
CA LYS A 453 15.10 -10.88 -32.24
C LYS A 453 15.28 -9.53 -31.53
N PRO A 454 14.26 -8.97 -30.90
CA PRO A 454 14.35 -7.65 -30.29
C PRO A 454 15.31 -7.67 -29.08
N PHE A 455 16.25 -6.72 -29.02
CA PHE A 455 17.33 -6.72 -28.03
C PHE A 455 16.85 -6.50 -26.58
N THR A 456 15.93 -5.56 -26.39
CA THR A 456 15.45 -5.20 -25.04
C THR A 456 14.73 -6.35 -24.33
N PRO A 457 13.78 -7.07 -24.93
CA PRO A 457 13.18 -8.25 -24.30
C PRO A 457 14.18 -9.37 -23.99
N ILE A 458 15.21 -9.58 -24.84
CA ILE A 458 16.25 -10.59 -24.58
C ILE A 458 16.96 -10.29 -23.27
N ILE A 459 17.34 -9.02 -23.03
CA ILE A 459 17.93 -8.58 -21.76
C ILE A 459 16.93 -8.79 -20.61
N GLY A 460 15.66 -8.47 -20.78
CA GLY A 460 14.60 -8.68 -19.79
C GLY A 460 14.51 -10.14 -19.34
N PHE A 461 14.46 -11.07 -20.29
CA PHE A 461 14.43 -12.51 -20.02
C PHE A 461 15.72 -13.01 -19.38
N ALA A 462 16.88 -12.50 -19.79
CA ALA A 462 18.16 -12.82 -19.16
C ALA A 462 18.20 -12.36 -17.70
N ILE A 463 17.72 -11.15 -17.38
CA ILE A 463 17.61 -10.64 -16.00
C ILE A 463 16.61 -11.47 -15.20
N ALA A 464 15.48 -11.86 -15.77
CA ALA A 464 14.52 -12.74 -15.10
C ALA A 464 15.15 -14.10 -14.73
N GLY A 465 15.93 -14.68 -15.65
CA GLY A 465 16.70 -15.91 -15.38
C GLY A 465 17.75 -15.72 -14.29
N TRP A 466 18.44 -14.59 -14.29
CA TRP A 466 19.40 -14.20 -13.24
C TRP A 466 18.76 -14.14 -11.86
N LEU A 467 17.63 -13.46 -11.72
CA LEU A 467 16.91 -13.32 -10.47
C LEU A 467 16.31 -14.65 -10.00
N GLY A 468 15.64 -15.37 -10.90
CA GLY A 468 15.04 -16.67 -10.58
C GLY A 468 16.08 -17.71 -10.17
N GLY A 469 17.17 -17.82 -10.93
CA GLY A 469 18.29 -18.70 -10.62
C GLY A 469 18.98 -18.33 -9.30
N GLY A 470 19.14 -17.03 -9.03
CA GLY A 470 19.70 -16.53 -7.77
C GLY A 470 18.81 -16.87 -6.56
N ALA A 471 17.50 -16.68 -6.69
CA ALA A 471 16.53 -16.99 -5.64
C ALA A 471 16.46 -18.50 -5.35
N ILE A 472 16.44 -19.34 -6.40
CA ILE A 472 16.45 -20.80 -6.25
C ILE A 472 17.75 -21.25 -5.55
N LYS A 473 18.90 -20.69 -5.96
CA LYS A 473 20.19 -21.04 -5.35
C LYS A 473 20.24 -20.64 -3.87
N GLU A 474 19.78 -19.45 -3.52
CA GLU A 474 19.71 -18.99 -2.14
C GLU A 474 18.80 -19.90 -1.29
N LEU A 475 17.63 -20.25 -1.80
CA LEU A 475 16.69 -21.15 -1.13
C LEU A 475 17.33 -22.53 -0.91
N ALA A 476 17.92 -23.12 -1.95
CA ALA A 476 18.60 -24.41 -1.86
C ALA A 476 19.74 -24.42 -0.81
N ASP A 477 20.50 -23.32 -0.74
CA ASP A 477 21.57 -23.19 0.26
C ASP A 477 21.00 -23.08 1.69
N ARG A 478 19.90 -22.35 1.88
CA ARG A 478 19.25 -22.21 3.20
C ARG A 478 18.65 -23.49 3.74
N ILE A 479 17.99 -24.27 2.90
CA ILE A 479 17.38 -25.55 3.29
C ILE A 479 18.38 -26.70 3.22
N SER A 480 19.63 -26.42 2.85
CA SER A 480 20.70 -27.45 2.70
C SER A 480 20.31 -28.61 1.76
N LEU A 481 19.53 -28.31 0.70
CA LEU A 481 18.86 -29.28 -0.17
C LEU A 481 19.79 -30.37 -0.73
N PHE A 482 21.07 -30.04 -0.95
CA PHE A 482 22.09 -30.99 -1.47
C PHE A 482 23.17 -31.36 -0.44
N LYS A 483 22.97 -31.03 0.85
CA LYS A 483 23.93 -31.30 1.93
C LYS A 483 23.40 -32.33 2.94
N ILE A 484 22.15 -32.69 2.85
CA ILE A 484 21.55 -33.73 3.70
C ILE A 484 21.77 -35.05 2.96
N PRO A 485 22.50 -36.05 3.55
CA PRO A 485 22.55 -37.39 2.98
C PRO A 485 21.13 -37.96 2.95
N ILE A 486 20.68 -38.44 1.80
CA ILE A 486 19.41 -39.16 1.64
C ILE A 486 19.51 -40.51 2.34
#